data_1b8659ebd4c44ba2d40fb520243d752a
#
_entry.id   1b8659ebd4c44ba2d40fb520243d752a
#
_cell.length_a   1.000
_cell.length_b   1.000
_cell.length_c   1.000
_cell.angle_alpha   90.00
_cell.angle_beta   90.00
_cell.angle_gamma   90.00
#
_symmetry.space_group_name_H-M   'P 1'
#
loop_
_entity.id
_entity.type
_entity.pdbx_description
1 polymer ?
#
loop_
_entity_poly.entity_id
_entity_poly.type
_entity_poly.pdbx_seq_one_letter_code
_entity_poly.pdbx_strand_id
1 'polypeptide(L)'
;MIMTQERMILKGQAQFDEMVSFVRRAAKNGRPIDQVERSLWQSLLRLGHSLVSSYVEGVGPGDIGDTLVHEGRELRRLESRHDRRYVSVFGELTISRCVYGTRETQKHEVVPADALLGLPDSEFSYVLQEWDQSFCVEDSYEESRRKMEKILGIGQSVRSLEQMSVSMAESVSAFQESAPKPPAGEEGSILVLTADGKGVPMRREAGQDPPAIRGRRKKGEKANKKRMACVGGVYTIDPFVRTPEDVVDEVLRDARKPDRPKPCHKQLRAELTREIEGVEVNAKERIFGWFAEQVKLRNPRGCKKAVCVMDGERALWKKLLALVPGIVCILDLFHVLERLWQAAHCFHPEGSDQAKEFVTDRLLRLLRGEVGYVIGGLKQMATKQALRGSRLQQLSAAIGYLERNRQLMRYHEYLAAGYPIGSGVAEGACRHLVKDRMERTGMRWRIPGAQAMLNLRAVYLNGDWDAFQKHRIIEERRRLYPYRPLVRREHRKVA
;
A
#
# COMPACT_ATOMS: atom_id res chain seq x y z
N MET A 1 22.06 -16.48 36.91
CA MET A 1 21.73 -15.48 35.90
C MET A 1 22.95 -14.69 35.43
N ILE A 2 23.66 -13.97 36.29
CA ILE A 2 24.88 -13.21 35.95
C ILE A 2 25.94 -14.09 35.24
N MET A 3 26.21 -15.30 35.75
CA MET A 3 27.16 -16.24 35.12
C MET A 3 26.78 -16.67 33.73
N THR A 4 25.49 -16.76 33.38
CA THR A 4 25.03 -17.11 32.02
C THR A 4 25.20 -15.94 31.06
N GLN A 5 24.88 -14.72 31.49
CA GLN A 5 25.10 -13.50 30.72
C GLN A 5 26.59 -13.27 30.42
N GLU A 6 27.44 -13.35 31.44
CA GLU A 6 28.90 -13.21 31.29
C GLU A 6 29.46 -14.27 30.34
N ARG A 7 29.00 -15.52 30.45
CA ARG A 7 29.38 -16.59 29.52
C ARG A 7 29.03 -16.25 28.06
N MET A 8 27.87 -15.64 27.79
CA MET A 8 27.47 -15.23 26.47
C MET A 8 28.28 -14.03 25.94
N ILE A 9 28.65 -13.09 26.80
CA ILE A 9 29.56 -11.97 26.47
C ILE A 9 30.95 -12.52 26.12
N LEU A 10 31.52 -13.41 26.93
CA LEU A 10 32.80 -14.06 26.67
C LEU A 10 32.79 -14.84 25.34
N LYS A 11 31.67 -15.53 25.05
CA LYS A 11 31.48 -16.19 23.73
C LYS A 11 31.49 -15.18 22.60
N GLY A 12 30.82 -14.02 22.74
CA GLY A 12 30.85 -12.95 21.77
C GLY A 12 32.27 -12.39 21.52
N GLN A 13 33.04 -12.18 22.60
CA GLN A 13 34.43 -11.75 22.50
C GLN A 13 35.29 -12.76 21.75
N ALA A 14 35.18 -14.06 22.08
CA ALA A 14 35.90 -15.12 21.38
C ALA A 14 35.54 -15.19 19.88
N GLN A 15 34.25 -15.00 19.54
CA GLN A 15 33.82 -14.94 18.14
C GLN A 15 34.40 -13.72 17.39
N PHE A 16 34.47 -12.57 18.04
CA PHE A 16 35.12 -11.38 17.47
C PHE A 16 36.61 -11.61 17.22
N ASP A 17 37.34 -12.18 18.19
CA ASP A 17 38.75 -12.48 18.04
C ASP A 17 39.02 -13.49 16.92
N GLU A 18 38.13 -14.48 16.77
CA GLU A 18 38.17 -15.43 15.66
C GLU A 18 37.99 -14.72 14.30
N MET A 19 37.06 -13.76 14.21
CA MET A 19 36.86 -12.95 12.99
C MET A 19 38.11 -12.14 12.64
N VAL A 20 38.72 -11.47 13.63
CA VAL A 20 39.96 -10.73 13.43
C VAL A 20 41.09 -11.65 12.95
N SER A 21 41.24 -12.81 13.58
CA SER A 21 42.22 -13.83 13.20
C SER A 21 41.98 -14.38 11.80
N PHE A 22 40.71 -14.59 11.44
CA PHE A 22 40.31 -14.99 10.08
C PHE A 22 40.73 -13.94 9.04
N VAL A 23 40.48 -12.66 9.26
CA VAL A 23 40.83 -11.58 8.33
C VAL A 23 42.33 -11.52 8.13
N ARG A 24 43.14 -11.62 9.21
CA ARG A 24 44.62 -11.66 9.11
C ARG A 24 45.13 -12.83 8.30
N ARG A 25 44.61 -14.04 8.53
CA ARG A 25 44.95 -15.22 7.75
C ARG A 25 44.52 -15.12 6.29
N ALA A 26 43.32 -14.61 6.04
CA ALA A 26 42.77 -14.40 4.69
C ALA A 26 43.64 -13.44 3.86
N ALA A 27 44.08 -12.34 4.48
CA ALA A 27 44.98 -11.36 3.85
C ALA A 27 46.32 -11.97 3.51
N LYS A 28 46.95 -12.72 4.46
CA LYS A 28 48.23 -13.41 4.24
C LYS A 28 48.13 -14.43 3.12
N ASN A 29 46.99 -15.11 2.98
CA ASN A 29 46.79 -16.17 2.01
C ASN A 29 46.25 -15.70 0.65
N GLY A 30 46.09 -14.37 0.46
CA GLY A 30 45.56 -13.79 -0.77
C GLY A 30 44.13 -14.27 -1.11
N ARG A 31 43.27 -14.47 -0.06
CA ARG A 31 41.91 -14.98 -0.28
C ARG A 31 41.07 -13.93 -1.04
N PRO A 32 40.29 -14.34 -2.08
CA PRO A 32 39.41 -13.45 -2.82
C PRO A 32 38.42 -12.70 -1.89
N ILE A 33 38.18 -11.41 -2.18
CA ILE A 33 37.38 -10.51 -1.29
C ILE A 33 35.95 -11.01 -1.09
N ASP A 34 35.29 -11.54 -2.12
CA ASP A 34 33.93 -12.07 -2.04
C ASP A 34 33.81 -13.24 -1.04
N GLN A 35 34.86 -14.08 -0.92
CA GLN A 35 34.90 -15.16 0.06
C GLN A 35 35.07 -14.61 1.49
N VAL A 36 35.88 -13.56 1.63
CA VAL A 36 36.08 -12.88 2.90
C VAL A 36 34.77 -12.21 3.34
N GLU A 37 34.10 -11.48 2.49
CA GLU A 37 32.80 -10.83 2.76
C GLU A 37 31.74 -11.84 3.19
N ARG A 38 31.57 -12.96 2.46
CA ARG A 38 30.61 -14.00 2.81
C ARG A 38 30.90 -14.61 4.19
N SER A 39 32.15 -14.89 4.49
CA SER A 39 32.56 -15.46 5.76
C SER A 39 32.36 -14.48 6.93
N LEU A 40 32.69 -13.22 6.71
CA LEU A 40 32.46 -12.17 7.69
C LEU A 40 30.97 -11.97 7.96
N TRP A 41 30.13 -11.91 6.91
CA TRP A 41 28.70 -11.77 7.07
C TRP A 41 28.11 -12.88 7.94
N GLN A 42 28.43 -14.13 7.66
CA GLN A 42 27.99 -15.27 8.47
C GLN A 42 28.48 -15.19 9.93
N SER A 43 29.69 -14.70 10.13
CA SER A 43 30.27 -14.54 11.47
C SER A 43 29.62 -13.39 12.24
N LEU A 44 29.29 -12.29 11.56
CA LEU A 44 28.55 -11.16 12.13
C LEU A 44 27.13 -11.57 12.58
N LEU A 45 26.42 -12.38 11.81
CA LEU A 45 25.12 -12.91 12.22
C LEU A 45 25.24 -13.78 13.49
N ARG A 46 26.26 -14.65 13.59
CA ARG A 46 26.52 -15.46 14.79
C ARG A 46 26.89 -14.59 16.00
N LEU A 47 27.72 -13.60 15.82
CA LEU A 47 28.09 -12.64 16.86
C LEU A 47 26.85 -11.88 17.34
N GLY A 48 26.04 -11.34 16.42
CA GLY A 48 24.77 -10.67 16.73
C GLY A 48 23.82 -11.55 17.51
N HIS A 49 23.71 -12.83 17.15
CA HIS A 49 22.90 -13.80 17.91
C HIS A 49 23.41 -13.97 19.36
N SER A 50 24.73 -14.10 19.57
CA SER A 50 25.30 -14.22 20.91
C SER A 50 25.07 -12.98 21.77
N LEU A 51 25.18 -11.79 21.17
CA LEU A 51 24.95 -10.51 21.87
C LEU A 51 23.47 -10.30 22.22
N VAL A 52 22.54 -10.61 21.30
CA VAL A 52 21.10 -10.53 21.61
C VAL A 52 20.70 -11.55 22.65
N SER A 53 21.26 -12.77 22.60
CA SER A 53 21.08 -13.78 23.65
C SER A 53 21.56 -13.28 25.01
N SER A 54 22.76 -12.66 25.05
CA SER A 54 23.30 -12.05 26.28
C SER A 54 22.39 -10.96 26.83
N TYR A 55 21.81 -10.13 25.96
CA TYR A 55 20.85 -9.10 26.38
C TYR A 55 19.58 -9.72 27.00
N VAL A 56 19.02 -10.75 26.37
CA VAL A 56 17.82 -11.46 26.88
C VAL A 56 18.12 -12.12 28.23
N GLU A 57 19.26 -12.80 28.36
CA GLU A 57 19.71 -13.40 29.63
C GLU A 57 19.93 -12.33 30.71
N GLY A 58 20.45 -11.16 30.33
CA GLY A 58 20.66 -10.05 31.28
C GLY A 58 19.35 -9.46 31.81
N VAL A 59 18.29 -9.41 31.00
CA VAL A 59 16.95 -9.04 31.46
C VAL A 59 16.36 -10.14 32.36
N GLY A 60 16.70 -11.39 32.09
CA GLY A 60 16.27 -12.58 32.83
C GLY A 60 14.82 -12.99 32.55
N PRO A 61 14.34 -14.01 33.28
CA PRO A 61 13.03 -14.61 33.04
C PRO A 61 11.84 -13.74 33.48
N GLY A 62 12.10 -12.53 34.00
CA GLY A 62 11.06 -11.67 34.55
C GLY A 62 10.53 -12.11 35.91
N ASP A 63 11.40 -12.66 36.74
CA ASP A 63 11.08 -12.93 38.13
C ASP A 63 11.03 -11.61 38.94
N ILE A 64 9.88 -11.25 39.44
CA ILE A 64 9.62 -10.01 40.18
C ILE A 64 9.07 -10.29 41.58
N GLY A 65 9.32 -11.51 42.10
CA GLY A 65 8.89 -11.99 43.43
C GLY A 65 7.76 -13.02 43.30
N ASP A 66 7.29 -13.51 44.44
CA ASP A 66 6.31 -14.61 44.49
C ASP A 66 4.89 -14.15 44.12
N THR A 67 4.58 -12.87 44.38
CA THR A 67 3.26 -12.30 44.14
C THR A 67 3.36 -10.93 43.48
N LEU A 68 2.31 -10.55 42.73
CA LEU A 68 2.15 -9.28 42.05
C LEU A 68 0.70 -8.82 42.17
N VAL A 69 0.47 -7.58 42.60
CA VAL A 69 -0.87 -6.99 42.56
C VAL A 69 -1.10 -6.28 41.23
N HIS A 70 -2.08 -6.74 40.45
CA HIS A 70 -2.49 -6.18 39.19
C HIS A 70 -4.02 -6.02 39.15
N GLU A 71 -4.50 -4.82 38.81
CA GLU A 71 -5.94 -4.49 38.77
C GLU A 71 -6.70 -4.90 40.06
N GLY A 72 -6.09 -4.68 41.20
CA GLY A 72 -6.67 -5.00 42.50
C GLY A 72 -6.71 -6.50 42.83
N ARG A 73 -6.13 -7.35 42.01
CA ARG A 73 -6.02 -8.80 42.23
C ARG A 73 -4.57 -9.21 42.53
N GLU A 74 -4.39 -10.12 43.48
CA GLU A 74 -3.10 -10.73 43.76
C GLU A 74 -2.90 -11.90 42.78
N LEU A 75 -1.86 -11.78 41.94
CA LEU A 75 -1.39 -12.82 41.03
C LEU A 75 -0.18 -13.50 41.67
N ARG A 76 -0.05 -14.80 41.50
CA ARG A 76 1.09 -15.58 41.98
C ARG A 76 1.97 -16.00 40.82
N ARG A 77 3.27 -16.06 41.08
CA ARG A 77 4.20 -16.67 40.13
C ARG A 77 3.88 -18.15 40.03
N LEU A 78 3.66 -18.62 38.78
CA LEU A 78 3.45 -20.04 38.52
C LEU A 78 4.75 -20.81 38.70
N GLU A 79 4.66 -22.09 39.13
CA GLU A 79 5.84 -22.92 39.41
C GLU A 79 6.67 -23.20 38.17
N SER A 80 6.02 -23.46 37.04
CA SER A 80 6.68 -23.76 35.79
C SER A 80 7.07 -22.48 35.04
N ARG A 81 8.25 -22.49 34.43
CA ARG A 81 8.63 -21.49 33.43
C ARG A 81 8.07 -21.86 32.08
N HIS A 82 7.72 -20.86 31.32
CA HIS A 82 7.17 -21.03 29.96
C HIS A 82 8.16 -20.51 28.91
N ASP A 83 8.63 -21.41 28.06
CA ASP A 83 9.52 -21.07 26.97
C ASP A 83 8.75 -20.46 25.81
N ARG A 84 9.31 -19.41 25.22
CA ARG A 84 8.81 -18.75 24.03
C ARG A 84 9.86 -18.77 22.94
N ARG A 85 9.47 -19.29 21.78
CA ARG A 85 10.25 -19.16 20.56
C ARG A 85 10.26 -17.69 20.12
N TYR A 86 11.40 -17.16 19.76
CA TYR A 86 11.58 -15.81 19.26
C TYR A 86 12.58 -15.80 18.11
N VAL A 87 12.17 -15.31 16.93
CA VAL A 87 13.00 -15.27 15.73
C VAL A 87 13.38 -13.82 15.44
N SER A 88 14.67 -13.51 15.67
CA SER A 88 15.25 -12.20 15.37
C SER A 88 15.93 -12.20 14.01
N VAL A 89 16.39 -11.05 13.54
CA VAL A 89 17.23 -10.92 12.34
C VAL A 89 18.58 -11.65 12.45
N PHE A 90 18.97 -12.04 13.67
CA PHE A 90 20.19 -12.82 13.95
C PHE A 90 19.93 -14.31 14.16
N GLY A 91 18.70 -14.76 13.99
CA GLY A 91 18.31 -16.15 14.18
C GLY A 91 17.34 -16.38 15.32
N GLU A 92 17.09 -17.65 15.62
CA GLU A 92 16.13 -18.12 16.58
C GLU A 92 16.68 -18.13 18.00
N LEU A 93 15.87 -17.67 18.96
CA LEU A 93 16.14 -17.66 20.38
C LEU A 93 14.99 -18.34 21.13
N THR A 94 15.29 -18.97 22.27
CA THR A 94 14.28 -19.42 23.23
C THR A 94 14.33 -18.51 24.44
N ILE A 95 13.22 -17.88 24.79
CA ILE A 95 13.09 -16.98 25.94
C ILE A 95 12.32 -17.69 27.03
N SER A 96 13.01 -18.05 28.12
CA SER A 96 12.39 -18.66 29.29
C SER A 96 11.78 -17.59 30.20
N ARG A 97 10.50 -17.74 30.57
CA ARG A 97 9.70 -16.67 31.18
C ARG A 97 9.00 -17.15 32.46
N CYS A 98 9.04 -16.33 33.49
CA CYS A 98 8.12 -16.43 34.62
C CYS A 98 6.75 -15.87 34.19
N VAL A 99 5.72 -16.54 34.65
CA VAL A 99 4.34 -16.20 34.35
C VAL A 99 3.58 -16.01 35.64
N TYR A 100 2.72 -15.01 35.69
CA TYR A 100 1.89 -14.68 36.84
C TYR A 100 0.40 -14.87 36.47
N GLY A 101 -0.32 -15.53 37.37
CA GLY A 101 -1.73 -15.83 37.19
C GLY A 101 -2.38 -16.23 38.51
N THR A 102 -3.68 -16.56 38.48
CA THR A 102 -4.44 -16.98 39.64
C THR A 102 -4.38 -18.50 39.87
N ARG A 103 -4.16 -19.29 38.82
CA ARG A 103 -4.04 -20.77 38.86
C ARG A 103 -3.16 -21.26 37.69
N GLU A 104 -2.47 -22.39 37.90
CA GLU A 104 -1.60 -23.05 36.91
C GLU A 104 -2.27 -23.34 35.54
N THR A 105 -3.55 -23.64 35.53
CA THR A 105 -4.30 -24.02 34.30
C THR A 105 -5.05 -22.88 33.65
N GLN A 106 -4.93 -21.64 34.18
CA GLN A 106 -5.63 -20.48 33.65
C GLN A 106 -4.78 -19.70 32.63
N LYS A 107 -5.44 -18.83 31.88
CA LYS A 107 -4.79 -17.88 30.97
C LYS A 107 -3.75 -17.04 31.75
N HIS A 108 -2.55 -16.96 31.21
CA HIS A 108 -1.49 -16.09 31.73
C HIS A 108 -1.96 -14.64 31.76
N GLU A 109 -1.91 -13.98 32.90
CA GLU A 109 -2.37 -12.61 33.06
C GLU A 109 -1.22 -11.61 32.89
N VAL A 110 -0.05 -11.89 33.48
CA VAL A 110 1.13 -11.04 33.38
C VAL A 110 2.37 -11.87 33.06
N VAL A 111 3.12 -11.47 32.05
CA VAL A 111 4.41 -12.06 31.66
C VAL A 111 5.48 -10.95 31.68
N PRO A 112 6.18 -10.77 32.81
CA PRO A 112 7.09 -9.63 32.99
C PRO A 112 8.23 -9.58 31.97
N ALA A 113 8.82 -10.71 31.60
CA ALA A 113 9.89 -10.77 30.61
C ALA A 113 9.45 -10.18 29.26
N ASP A 114 8.25 -10.55 28.77
CA ASP A 114 7.72 -10.02 27.51
C ASP A 114 7.51 -8.50 27.57
N ALA A 115 7.03 -8.00 28.70
CA ALA A 115 6.83 -6.57 28.92
C ALA A 115 8.15 -5.79 29.03
N LEU A 116 9.17 -6.34 29.72
CA LEU A 116 10.50 -5.72 29.86
C LEU A 116 11.21 -5.65 28.52
N LEU A 117 11.24 -6.76 27.78
CA LEU A 117 11.83 -6.87 26.46
C LEU A 117 10.98 -6.12 25.39
N GLY A 118 9.69 -5.90 25.64
CA GLY A 118 8.76 -5.26 24.71
C GLY A 118 8.57 -6.09 23.45
N LEU A 119 8.35 -7.41 23.61
CA LEU A 119 8.22 -8.35 22.52
C LEU A 119 6.93 -8.11 21.72
N PRO A 120 6.89 -8.43 20.41
CA PRO A 120 5.65 -8.47 19.64
C PRO A 120 4.74 -9.62 20.10
N ASP A 121 3.48 -9.62 19.68
CA ASP A 121 2.59 -10.77 19.87
C ASP A 121 3.07 -11.99 19.06
N SER A 122 3.58 -11.75 17.87
CA SER A 122 4.21 -12.72 16.97
C SER A 122 5.52 -13.30 17.54
N GLU A 123 5.88 -14.50 17.11
CA GLU A 123 7.21 -15.08 17.36
C GLU A 123 8.34 -14.34 16.62
N PHE A 124 8.03 -13.62 15.55
CA PHE A 124 8.99 -12.87 14.74
C PHE A 124 9.24 -11.48 15.31
N SER A 125 10.50 -11.07 15.42
CA SER A 125 10.88 -9.74 15.94
C SER A 125 10.28 -8.60 15.09
N TYR A 126 10.08 -7.43 15.70
CA TYR A 126 9.62 -6.25 14.96
C TYR A 126 10.51 -5.90 13.79
N VAL A 127 11.82 -6.00 13.95
CA VAL A 127 12.79 -5.71 12.89
C VAL A 127 12.66 -6.72 11.74
N LEU A 128 12.53 -8.01 12.07
CA LEU A 128 12.33 -9.04 11.06
C LEU A 128 11.01 -8.87 10.32
N GLN A 129 9.92 -8.59 11.03
CA GLN A 129 8.61 -8.28 10.43
C GLN A 129 8.67 -7.07 9.48
N GLU A 130 9.37 -6.00 9.89
CA GLU A 130 9.56 -4.80 9.08
C GLU A 130 10.30 -5.11 7.78
N TRP A 131 11.41 -5.84 7.85
CA TRP A 131 12.20 -6.21 6.68
C TRP A 131 11.44 -7.18 5.77
N ASP A 132 10.80 -8.21 6.32
CA ASP A 132 9.96 -9.13 5.56
C ASP A 132 8.89 -8.38 4.77
N GLN A 133 8.17 -7.47 5.43
CA GLN A 133 7.05 -6.79 4.81
C GLN A 133 7.51 -5.67 3.85
N SER A 134 8.70 -5.08 4.05
CA SER A 134 9.27 -4.16 3.08
C SER A 134 9.55 -4.84 1.73
N PHE A 135 9.96 -6.11 1.73
CA PHE A 135 10.04 -6.90 0.50
C PHE A 135 8.67 -7.38 0.01
N CYS A 136 7.78 -7.83 0.91
CA CYS A 136 6.46 -8.35 0.54
C CYS A 136 5.56 -7.32 -0.14
N VAL A 137 5.70 -6.03 0.16
CA VAL A 137 4.93 -4.97 -0.51
C VAL A 137 5.34 -4.77 -1.96
N GLU A 138 6.53 -5.18 -2.36
CA GLU A 138 7.04 -5.06 -3.73
C GLU A 138 7.06 -6.39 -4.48
N ASP A 139 7.46 -7.46 -3.81
CA ASP A 139 7.68 -8.78 -4.38
C ASP A 139 6.59 -9.79 -4.00
N SER A 140 6.59 -10.94 -4.65
CA SER A 140 5.79 -12.08 -4.18
C SER A 140 6.30 -12.57 -2.83
N TYR A 141 5.42 -13.16 -2.01
CA TYR A 141 5.83 -13.73 -0.72
C TYR A 141 6.95 -14.77 -0.86
N GLU A 142 6.93 -15.58 -1.91
CA GLU A 142 7.98 -16.57 -2.16
C GLU A 142 9.32 -15.92 -2.54
N GLU A 143 9.30 -14.85 -3.35
CA GLU A 143 10.52 -14.10 -3.67
C GLU A 143 11.09 -13.39 -2.43
N SER A 144 10.21 -12.78 -1.62
CA SER A 144 10.58 -12.15 -0.34
C SER A 144 11.21 -13.15 0.62
N ARG A 145 10.58 -14.33 0.78
CA ARG A 145 11.10 -15.43 1.58
C ARG A 145 12.52 -15.84 1.14
N ARG A 146 12.72 -16.02 -0.17
CA ARG A 146 14.05 -16.40 -0.71
C ARG A 146 15.11 -15.33 -0.50
N LYS A 147 14.73 -14.06 -0.62
CA LYS A 147 15.64 -12.93 -0.34
C LYS A 147 16.09 -12.93 1.13
N MET A 148 15.14 -13.05 2.05
CA MET A 148 15.42 -13.09 3.49
C MET A 148 16.26 -14.31 3.87
N GLU A 149 15.92 -15.49 3.36
CA GLU A 149 16.70 -16.71 3.56
C GLU A 149 18.14 -16.57 3.04
N LYS A 150 18.32 -15.97 1.85
CA LYS A 150 19.65 -15.72 1.28
C LYS A 150 20.49 -14.73 2.10
N ILE A 151 19.86 -13.69 2.67
CA ILE A 151 20.58 -12.63 3.40
C ILE A 151 20.86 -13.05 4.84
N LEU A 152 19.84 -13.57 5.54
CA LEU A 152 19.91 -13.83 6.97
C LEU A 152 20.06 -15.32 7.34
N GLY A 153 19.84 -16.23 6.39
CA GLY A 153 19.79 -17.68 6.64
C GLY A 153 18.56 -18.13 7.43
N ILE A 154 17.52 -17.28 7.53
CA ILE A 154 16.31 -17.56 8.30
C ILE A 154 15.24 -18.14 7.37
N GLY A 155 14.84 -19.38 7.65
CA GLY A 155 13.75 -20.05 6.93
C GLY A 155 12.40 -19.62 7.50
N GLN A 156 11.56 -19.00 6.69
CA GLN A 156 10.17 -18.68 7.03
C GLN A 156 9.21 -19.35 6.05
N SER A 157 7.95 -19.52 6.43
CA SER A 157 6.94 -20.00 5.51
C SER A 157 6.25 -18.85 4.79
N VAL A 158 5.81 -19.08 3.55
CA VAL A 158 4.94 -18.12 2.83
C VAL A 158 3.70 -17.78 3.65
N ARG A 159 3.14 -18.77 4.35
CA ARG A 159 1.96 -18.58 5.21
C ARG A 159 2.24 -17.62 6.38
N SER A 160 3.43 -17.71 6.99
CA SER A 160 3.83 -16.77 8.06
C SER A 160 3.91 -15.33 7.54
N LEU A 161 4.47 -15.13 6.34
CA LEU A 161 4.54 -13.81 5.70
C LEU A 161 3.15 -13.26 5.34
N GLU A 162 2.24 -14.11 4.84
CA GLU A 162 0.85 -13.73 4.57
C GLU A 162 0.11 -13.31 5.85
N GLN A 163 0.24 -14.09 6.93
CA GLN A 163 -0.37 -13.78 8.23
C GLN A 163 0.19 -12.48 8.81
N MET A 164 1.50 -12.29 8.71
CA MET A 164 2.20 -11.08 9.14
C MET A 164 1.69 -9.84 8.38
N SER A 165 1.46 -9.95 7.05
CA SER A 165 0.85 -8.85 6.28
C SER A 165 -0.54 -8.49 6.79
N VAL A 166 -1.38 -9.50 7.08
CA VAL A 166 -2.75 -9.27 7.57
C VAL A 166 -2.73 -8.60 8.94
N SER A 167 -1.97 -9.13 9.89
CA SER A 167 -1.85 -8.57 11.24
C SER A 167 -1.27 -7.16 11.23
N MET A 168 -0.19 -6.92 10.46
CA MET A 168 0.42 -5.60 10.36
C MET A 168 -0.56 -4.55 9.78
N ALA A 169 -1.38 -4.94 8.80
CA ALA A 169 -2.33 -4.05 8.16
C ALA A 169 -3.48 -3.59 9.07
N GLU A 170 -3.76 -4.28 10.18
CA GLU A 170 -4.77 -3.89 11.17
C GLU A 170 -4.48 -2.50 11.78
N SER A 171 -3.20 -2.15 11.90
CA SER A 171 -2.77 -0.86 12.46
C SER A 171 -2.80 0.30 11.45
N VAL A 172 -3.05 0.04 10.15
CA VAL A 172 -2.94 1.08 9.12
C VAL A 172 -4.00 2.16 9.28
N SER A 173 -5.26 1.79 9.58
CA SER A 173 -6.34 2.78 9.74
C SER A 173 -6.05 3.75 10.88
N ALA A 174 -5.68 3.23 12.04
CA ALA A 174 -5.34 4.05 13.21
C ALA A 174 -4.14 4.97 12.94
N PHE A 175 -3.12 4.47 12.25
CA PHE A 175 -1.98 5.28 11.82
C PHE A 175 -2.42 6.42 10.90
N GLN A 176 -3.21 6.13 9.88
CA GLN A 176 -3.68 7.13 8.91
C GLN A 176 -4.61 8.17 9.52
N GLU A 177 -5.39 7.82 10.54
CA GLU A 177 -6.24 8.74 11.30
C GLU A 177 -5.43 9.66 12.24
N SER A 178 -4.31 9.15 12.77
CA SER A 178 -3.41 9.92 13.64
C SER A 178 -2.38 10.76 12.87
N ALA A 179 -2.27 10.59 11.55
CA ALA A 179 -1.27 11.28 10.74
C ALA A 179 -1.47 12.81 10.79
N PRO A 180 -0.41 13.59 11.03
CA PRO A 180 -0.51 15.04 11.05
C PRO A 180 -0.88 15.56 9.66
N LYS A 181 -1.64 16.64 9.62
CA LYS A 181 -1.89 17.31 8.35
C LYS A 181 -0.61 17.99 7.85
N PRO A 182 -0.44 18.03 6.52
CA PRO A 182 0.69 18.75 5.92
C PRO A 182 0.76 20.22 6.35
N PRO A 183 1.96 20.79 6.52
CA PRO A 183 2.12 22.22 6.76
C PRO A 183 1.51 23.04 5.63
N ALA A 184 0.73 24.06 5.95
CA ALA A 184 0.01 24.86 4.94
C ALA A 184 0.93 25.55 3.94
N GLY A 185 2.15 25.93 4.36
CA GLY A 185 3.14 26.56 3.49
C GLY A 185 3.83 25.63 2.49
N GLU A 186 3.67 24.32 2.65
CA GLU A 186 4.24 23.30 1.76
C GLU A 186 3.20 22.74 0.78
N GLU A 187 1.96 23.22 0.83
CA GLU A 187 0.87 22.78 -0.04
C GLU A 187 0.61 23.77 -1.18
N GLY A 188 0.32 23.23 -2.37
CA GLY A 188 -0.15 24.03 -3.51
C GLY A 188 -1.56 24.60 -3.29
N SER A 189 -1.95 25.56 -4.13
CA SER A 189 -3.22 26.31 -4.04
C SER A 189 -4.45 25.52 -4.57
N ILE A 190 -4.24 24.41 -5.28
CA ILE A 190 -5.28 23.53 -5.79
C ILE A 190 -5.22 22.21 -5.02
N LEU A 191 -6.35 21.82 -4.40
CA LEU A 191 -6.52 20.49 -3.80
C LEU A 191 -7.18 19.55 -4.82
N VAL A 192 -6.47 18.50 -5.21
CA VAL A 192 -6.88 17.56 -6.24
C VAL A 192 -7.27 16.24 -5.62
N LEU A 193 -8.47 15.78 -5.97
CA LEU A 193 -8.98 14.44 -5.71
C LEU A 193 -9.00 13.66 -7.02
N THR A 194 -8.64 12.39 -6.99
CA THR A 194 -8.71 11.54 -8.17
C THR A 194 -9.01 10.10 -7.78
N ALA A 195 -9.87 9.42 -8.52
CA ALA A 195 -10.17 8.02 -8.28
C ALA A 195 -10.31 7.25 -9.60
N ASP A 196 -9.91 5.98 -9.55
CA ASP A 196 -10.06 5.04 -10.66
C ASP A 196 -10.27 3.62 -10.10
N GLY A 197 -10.70 2.70 -10.95
CA GLY A 197 -10.96 1.30 -10.63
C GLY A 197 -9.91 0.36 -11.21
N LYS A 198 -9.33 -0.52 -10.38
CA LYS A 198 -8.41 -1.55 -10.86
C LYS A 198 -8.81 -2.94 -10.38
N GLY A 199 -8.88 -3.89 -11.33
CA GLY A 199 -9.27 -5.27 -11.02
C GLY A 199 -8.15 -6.04 -10.34
N VAL A 200 -8.43 -6.66 -9.20
CA VAL A 200 -7.56 -7.58 -8.45
C VAL A 200 -7.96 -9.02 -8.75
N PRO A 201 -7.04 -9.91 -9.19
CA PRO A 201 -7.35 -11.31 -9.44
C PRO A 201 -7.68 -12.03 -8.14
N MET A 202 -8.87 -12.60 -8.02
CA MET A 202 -9.31 -13.28 -6.80
C MET A 202 -9.15 -14.79 -6.89
N ARG A 203 -8.86 -15.40 -5.74
CA ARG A 203 -8.98 -16.85 -5.56
C ARG A 203 -10.46 -17.23 -5.53
N ARG A 204 -10.80 -18.38 -6.12
CA ARG A 204 -12.15 -18.95 -5.99
C ARG A 204 -12.31 -19.51 -4.58
N GLU A 205 -13.51 -19.42 -4.04
CA GLU A 205 -13.86 -20.11 -2.81
C GLU A 205 -13.95 -21.61 -3.05
N ALA A 206 -13.63 -22.40 -2.03
CA ALA A 206 -13.77 -23.86 -2.12
C ALA A 206 -15.23 -24.22 -2.43
N GLY A 207 -15.45 -25.08 -3.44
CA GLY A 207 -16.80 -25.48 -3.88
C GLY A 207 -17.39 -24.62 -5.03
N GLN A 208 -16.75 -23.51 -5.41
CA GLN A 208 -17.11 -22.78 -6.63
C GLN A 208 -16.30 -23.31 -7.83
N ASP A 209 -16.73 -24.44 -8.37
CA ASP A 209 -16.18 -24.91 -9.63
C ASP A 209 -16.38 -23.87 -10.74
N PRO A 210 -15.41 -23.72 -11.66
CA PRO A 210 -15.64 -22.90 -12.84
C PRO A 210 -16.87 -23.46 -13.56
N PRO A 211 -17.82 -22.60 -13.98
CA PRO A 211 -18.89 -23.08 -14.82
C PRO A 211 -18.26 -23.85 -15.96
N ALA A 212 -18.72 -25.07 -16.20
CA ALA A 212 -18.23 -25.90 -17.26
C ALA A 212 -18.32 -25.09 -18.57
N ILE A 213 -17.18 -24.73 -19.14
CA ILE A 213 -17.13 -23.95 -20.37
C ILE A 213 -17.50 -24.91 -21.50
N ARG A 214 -18.79 -24.98 -21.78
CA ARG A 214 -19.28 -25.64 -22.99
C ARG A 214 -19.09 -24.66 -24.14
N GLY A 215 -17.95 -24.76 -24.86
CA GLY A 215 -17.70 -24.00 -26.08
C GLY A 215 -16.62 -22.91 -25.95
N ARG A 216 -16.33 -22.23 -27.08
CA ARG A 216 -15.35 -21.14 -27.17
C ARG A 216 -15.88 -19.91 -26.43
N ARG A 217 -15.08 -19.34 -25.52
CA ARG A 217 -15.45 -18.12 -24.79
C ARG A 217 -15.82 -17.00 -25.76
N LYS A 218 -16.86 -16.24 -25.43
CA LYS A 218 -17.23 -15.05 -26.16
C LYS A 218 -16.14 -13.97 -25.98
N LYS A 219 -15.94 -13.10 -27.01
CA LYS A 219 -14.99 -11.99 -26.95
C LYS A 219 -15.36 -11.10 -25.75
N GLY A 220 -14.44 -10.96 -24.79
CA GLY A 220 -14.65 -10.19 -23.55
C GLY A 220 -14.98 -11.03 -22.30
N GLU A 221 -15.28 -12.32 -22.44
CA GLU A 221 -15.52 -13.22 -21.34
C GLU A 221 -14.21 -13.64 -20.67
N LYS A 222 -13.94 -13.11 -19.46
CA LYS A 222 -12.67 -13.32 -18.73
C LYS A 222 -12.72 -14.63 -17.93
N ALA A 223 -11.63 -15.42 -18.04
CA ALA A 223 -11.48 -16.71 -17.34
C ALA A 223 -11.51 -16.61 -15.82
N ASN A 224 -11.10 -15.48 -15.28
CA ASN A 224 -10.93 -15.26 -13.85
C ASN A 224 -11.73 -14.05 -13.40
N LYS A 225 -12.47 -14.23 -12.31
CA LYS A 225 -13.21 -13.14 -11.68
C LYS A 225 -12.21 -12.18 -11.03
N LYS A 226 -12.07 -10.96 -11.56
CA LYS A 226 -11.38 -9.86 -10.89
C LYS A 226 -12.39 -9.12 -10.04
N ARG A 227 -11.99 -8.73 -8.82
CA ARG A 227 -12.74 -7.80 -7.98
C ARG A 227 -12.15 -6.41 -8.16
N MET A 228 -13.00 -5.42 -8.41
CA MET A 228 -12.55 -4.06 -8.62
C MET A 228 -12.17 -3.42 -7.29
N ALA A 229 -10.92 -3.00 -7.17
CA ALA A 229 -10.48 -2.08 -6.12
C ALA A 229 -10.78 -0.66 -6.58
N CYS A 230 -11.30 0.17 -5.68
CA CYS A 230 -11.37 1.61 -5.86
C CYS A 230 -10.06 2.22 -5.35
N VAL A 231 -9.32 2.86 -6.24
CA VAL A 231 -8.05 3.51 -5.92
C VAL A 231 -8.30 5.01 -5.89
N GLY A 232 -7.93 5.65 -4.79
CA GLY A 232 -8.04 7.09 -4.59
C GLY A 232 -6.69 7.77 -4.39
N GLY A 233 -6.56 8.99 -4.88
CA GLY A 233 -5.42 9.86 -4.65
C GLY A 233 -5.85 11.25 -4.25
N VAL A 234 -5.13 11.85 -3.30
CA VAL A 234 -5.31 13.23 -2.86
C VAL A 234 -3.95 13.91 -2.82
N TYR A 235 -3.85 15.07 -3.41
CA TYR A 235 -2.62 15.87 -3.43
C TYR A 235 -2.94 17.35 -3.61
N THR A 236 -1.97 18.22 -3.37
CA THR A 236 -2.07 19.62 -3.79
C THR A 236 -1.08 19.93 -4.90
N ILE A 237 -1.39 20.93 -5.70
CA ILE A 237 -0.56 21.37 -6.81
C ILE A 237 -0.79 22.86 -7.07
N ASP A 238 0.20 23.55 -7.61
CA ASP A 238 0.01 24.93 -8.07
C ASP A 238 -0.58 24.98 -9.48
N PRO A 239 -1.26 26.08 -9.83
CA PRO A 239 -1.86 26.24 -11.15
C PRO A 239 -0.82 26.14 -12.27
N PHE A 240 -1.19 25.44 -13.33
CA PHE A 240 -0.39 25.35 -14.55
C PHE A 240 -1.25 25.69 -15.78
N VAL A 241 -1.24 26.95 -16.16
CA VAL A 241 -1.99 27.45 -17.31
C VAL A 241 -1.38 26.92 -18.61
N ARG A 242 -2.23 26.40 -19.51
CA ARG A 242 -1.83 25.80 -20.80
C ARG A 242 -2.84 26.17 -21.88
N THR A 243 -2.37 26.20 -23.10
CA THR A 243 -3.24 26.30 -24.29
C THR A 243 -3.75 24.91 -24.70
N PRO A 244 -4.86 24.82 -25.45
CA PRO A 244 -5.29 23.58 -26.10
C PRO A 244 -4.20 22.93 -26.96
N GLU A 245 -3.41 23.76 -27.65
CA GLU A 245 -2.29 23.36 -28.52
C GLU A 245 -1.18 22.68 -27.72
N ASP A 246 -0.78 23.26 -26.58
CA ASP A 246 0.23 22.68 -25.69
C ASP A 246 -0.16 21.26 -25.26
N VAL A 247 -1.45 21.04 -24.94
CA VAL A 247 -1.95 19.73 -24.53
C VAL A 247 -1.93 18.73 -25.70
N VAL A 248 -2.33 19.14 -26.89
CA VAL A 248 -2.28 18.29 -28.09
C VAL A 248 -0.84 17.91 -28.43
N ASP A 249 0.08 18.86 -28.37
CA ASP A 249 1.50 18.63 -28.65
C ASP A 249 2.12 17.65 -27.63
N GLU A 250 1.77 17.80 -26.38
CA GLU A 250 2.25 16.89 -25.32
C GLU A 250 1.71 15.46 -25.48
N VAL A 251 0.41 15.31 -25.81
CA VAL A 251 -0.27 14.00 -25.75
C VAL A 251 -0.14 13.23 -27.06
N LEU A 252 -0.13 13.90 -28.22
CA LEU A 252 -0.18 13.26 -29.54
C LEU A 252 1.09 13.45 -30.38
N ARG A 253 1.90 14.46 -30.11
CA ARG A 253 3.07 14.80 -30.93
C ARG A 253 4.39 14.49 -30.24
N ASP A 254 4.34 13.97 -29.01
CA ASP A 254 5.52 13.63 -28.20
C ASP A 254 6.52 14.79 -28.04
N ALA A 255 5.97 16.00 -27.98
CA ALA A 255 6.76 17.21 -27.77
C ALA A 255 7.41 17.20 -26.39
N ARG A 256 8.53 17.93 -26.26
CA ARG A 256 9.22 18.10 -24.97
C ARG A 256 8.22 18.57 -23.92
N LYS A 257 8.09 17.79 -22.84
CA LYS A 257 7.21 18.15 -21.71
C LYS A 257 7.74 19.41 -21.04
N PRO A 258 6.89 20.45 -20.90
CA PRO A 258 7.30 21.64 -20.17
C PRO A 258 7.58 21.32 -18.70
N ASP A 259 8.38 22.14 -18.06
CA ASP A 259 8.53 22.09 -16.60
C ASP A 259 7.19 22.46 -15.96
N ARG A 260 6.67 21.57 -15.13
CA ARG A 260 5.35 21.70 -14.51
C ARG A 260 5.43 21.55 -13.00
N PRO A 261 4.51 22.18 -12.26
CA PRO A 261 4.38 21.95 -10.83
C PRO A 261 4.25 20.47 -10.51
N LYS A 262 4.93 20.03 -9.46
CA LYS A 262 4.85 18.64 -8.98
C LYS A 262 3.76 18.53 -7.93
N PRO A 263 3.03 17.38 -7.88
CA PRO A 263 2.11 17.12 -6.78
C PRO A 263 2.82 17.13 -5.42
N CYS A 264 2.29 17.93 -4.47
CA CYS A 264 2.77 18.03 -3.10
C CYS A 264 1.89 17.19 -2.17
N HIS A 265 2.50 16.58 -1.15
CA HIS A 265 1.81 15.79 -0.13
C HIS A 265 0.78 14.80 -0.69
N LYS A 266 1.21 14.05 -1.70
CA LYS A 266 0.39 13.03 -2.35
C LYS A 266 0.12 11.88 -1.40
N GLN A 267 -1.15 11.56 -1.20
CA GLN A 267 -1.63 10.44 -0.42
C GLN A 267 -2.46 9.51 -1.31
N LEU A 268 -2.19 8.22 -1.24
CA LEU A 268 -2.88 7.17 -2.00
C LEU A 268 -3.59 6.22 -1.04
N ARG A 269 -4.79 5.76 -1.43
CA ARG A 269 -5.52 4.66 -0.77
C ARG A 269 -6.16 3.75 -1.80
N ALA A 270 -6.37 2.49 -1.43
CA ALA A 270 -7.13 1.56 -2.26
C ALA A 270 -8.01 0.67 -1.39
N GLU A 271 -9.25 0.50 -1.79
CA GLU A 271 -10.25 -0.27 -1.07
C GLU A 271 -10.91 -1.32 -1.97
N LEU A 272 -11.15 -2.49 -1.39
CA LEU A 272 -12.02 -3.53 -1.95
C LEU A 272 -13.35 -3.55 -1.19
N THR A 273 -14.45 -3.68 -1.92
CA THR A 273 -15.73 -3.97 -1.26
C THR A 273 -15.63 -5.31 -0.56
N ARG A 274 -15.91 -5.36 0.73
CA ARG A 274 -15.79 -6.54 1.59
C ARG A 274 -16.86 -6.56 2.67
N GLU A 275 -17.04 -7.69 3.28
CA GLU A 275 -17.88 -7.85 4.45
C GLU A 275 -17.01 -7.86 5.71
N ILE A 276 -17.42 -7.10 6.72
CA ILE A 276 -16.80 -7.04 8.04
C ILE A 276 -17.95 -7.25 9.04
N GLU A 277 -17.89 -8.32 9.84
CA GLU A 277 -18.88 -8.65 10.86
C GLU A 277 -20.34 -8.64 10.33
N GLY A 278 -20.53 -9.17 9.12
CA GLY A 278 -21.85 -9.23 8.46
C GLY A 278 -22.30 -7.93 7.79
N VAL A 279 -21.49 -6.87 7.84
CA VAL A 279 -21.80 -5.58 7.20
C VAL A 279 -20.96 -5.38 5.95
N GLU A 280 -21.62 -5.07 4.82
CA GLU A 280 -20.90 -4.73 3.59
C GLU A 280 -20.22 -3.35 3.71
N VAL A 281 -18.91 -3.34 3.60
CA VAL A 281 -18.08 -2.14 3.49
C VAL A 281 -17.80 -1.88 2.03
N ASN A 282 -18.46 -0.87 1.47
CA ASN A 282 -18.33 -0.51 0.06
C ASN A 282 -17.05 0.28 -0.21
N ALA A 283 -16.22 -0.19 -1.14
CA ALA A 283 -14.94 0.42 -1.49
C ALA A 283 -15.05 1.89 -1.91
N LYS A 284 -16.07 2.20 -2.76
CA LYS A 284 -16.29 3.56 -3.23
C LYS A 284 -16.72 4.49 -2.10
N GLU A 285 -17.52 3.99 -1.14
CA GLU A 285 -17.94 4.78 0.04
C GLU A 285 -16.77 5.13 0.93
N ARG A 286 -15.86 4.18 1.16
CA ARG A 286 -14.66 4.42 1.95
C ARG A 286 -13.75 5.46 1.30
N ILE A 287 -13.48 5.35 0.00
CA ILE A 287 -12.63 6.31 -0.72
C ILE A 287 -13.26 7.71 -0.77
N PHE A 288 -14.55 7.81 -1.06
CA PHE A 288 -15.22 9.12 -1.14
C PHE A 288 -15.44 9.76 0.25
N GLY A 289 -15.68 8.95 1.30
CA GLY A 289 -15.66 9.42 2.68
C GLY A 289 -14.30 10.01 3.05
N TRP A 290 -13.22 9.28 2.74
CA TRP A 290 -11.86 9.79 2.92
C TRP A 290 -11.58 11.08 2.12
N PHE A 291 -12.10 11.24 0.92
CA PHE A 291 -11.98 12.48 0.17
C PHE A 291 -12.61 13.66 0.91
N ALA A 292 -13.82 13.46 1.46
CA ALA A 292 -14.48 14.51 2.24
C ALA A 292 -13.69 14.87 3.51
N GLU A 293 -13.12 13.89 4.19
CA GLU A 293 -12.22 14.09 5.34
C GLU A 293 -10.98 14.90 4.94
N GLN A 294 -10.33 14.54 3.83
CA GLN A 294 -9.16 15.25 3.34
C GLN A 294 -9.46 16.70 2.94
N VAL A 295 -10.62 16.95 2.34
CA VAL A 295 -11.05 18.31 2.02
C VAL A 295 -11.23 19.13 3.31
N LYS A 296 -11.90 18.58 4.32
CA LYS A 296 -12.06 19.24 5.64
C LYS A 296 -10.71 19.50 6.32
N LEU A 297 -9.81 18.51 6.26
CA LEU A 297 -8.50 18.58 6.92
C LEU A 297 -7.55 19.59 6.25
N ARG A 298 -7.46 19.55 4.91
CA ARG A 298 -6.46 20.28 4.12
C ARG A 298 -6.97 21.61 3.56
N ASN A 299 -8.29 21.82 3.55
CA ASN A 299 -8.92 23.06 3.07
C ASN A 299 -10.04 23.56 4.00
N PRO A 300 -9.80 23.67 5.33
CA PRO A 300 -10.84 23.98 6.32
C PRO A 300 -11.48 25.36 6.14
N ARG A 301 -10.76 26.31 5.54
CA ARG A 301 -11.23 27.68 5.28
C ARG A 301 -11.70 27.90 3.84
N GLY A 302 -11.69 26.88 2.98
CA GLY A 302 -12.05 27.01 1.57
C GLY A 302 -11.08 27.86 0.72
N CYS A 303 -9.87 28.11 1.23
CA CYS A 303 -8.87 28.94 0.52
C CYS A 303 -8.27 28.28 -0.72
N LYS A 304 -8.23 26.94 -0.74
CA LYS A 304 -7.76 26.18 -1.90
C LYS A 304 -8.93 25.89 -2.84
N LYS A 305 -8.68 25.90 -4.13
CA LYS A 305 -9.64 25.39 -5.09
C LYS A 305 -9.65 23.87 -5.06
N ALA A 306 -10.81 23.27 -4.76
CA ALA A 306 -10.96 21.82 -4.78
C ALA A 306 -11.42 21.38 -6.17
N VAL A 307 -10.69 20.43 -6.78
CA VAL A 307 -11.01 19.83 -8.07
C VAL A 307 -10.98 18.31 -7.96
N CYS A 308 -11.82 17.63 -8.74
CA CYS A 308 -11.78 16.18 -8.84
C CYS A 308 -11.69 15.75 -10.31
N VAL A 309 -10.72 14.89 -10.61
CA VAL A 309 -10.49 14.34 -11.96
C VAL A 309 -10.76 12.84 -11.92
N MET A 310 -11.80 12.38 -12.64
CA MET A 310 -12.22 10.96 -12.67
C MET A 310 -12.81 10.58 -14.03
N ASP A 311 -13.02 9.27 -14.23
CA ASP A 311 -13.82 8.73 -15.33
C ASP A 311 -15.30 9.16 -15.26
N GLY A 312 -16.03 8.98 -16.35
CA GLY A 312 -17.42 9.41 -16.56
C GLY A 312 -18.50 8.57 -15.87
N GLU A 313 -18.23 7.83 -14.79
CA GLU A 313 -19.23 7.07 -14.04
C GLU A 313 -20.13 7.99 -13.20
N ARG A 314 -21.37 8.23 -13.69
CA ARG A 314 -22.33 9.18 -13.04
C ARG A 314 -22.58 8.94 -11.57
N ALA A 315 -22.64 7.68 -11.15
CA ALA A 315 -22.90 7.34 -9.76
C ALA A 315 -21.80 7.87 -8.84
N LEU A 316 -20.54 7.86 -9.30
CA LEU A 316 -19.40 8.40 -8.55
C LEU A 316 -19.51 9.93 -8.42
N TRP A 317 -19.82 10.62 -9.51
CA TRP A 317 -20.00 12.09 -9.49
C TRP A 317 -21.12 12.53 -8.56
N LYS A 318 -22.28 11.86 -8.61
CA LYS A 318 -23.39 12.14 -7.70
C LYS A 318 -22.99 11.97 -6.24
N LYS A 319 -22.27 10.91 -5.92
CA LYS A 319 -21.78 10.64 -4.57
C LYS A 319 -20.76 11.68 -4.11
N LEU A 320 -19.81 12.04 -4.96
CA LEU A 320 -18.82 13.07 -4.65
C LEU A 320 -19.47 14.41 -4.34
N LEU A 321 -20.38 14.87 -5.20
CA LEU A 321 -21.08 16.15 -5.03
C LEU A 321 -21.93 16.21 -3.77
N ALA A 322 -22.48 15.08 -3.32
CA ALA A 322 -23.20 14.98 -2.06
C ALA A 322 -22.26 15.12 -0.84
N LEU A 323 -21.04 14.64 -0.92
CA LEU A 323 -20.05 14.65 0.18
C LEU A 323 -19.18 15.92 0.18
N VAL A 324 -18.88 16.47 -1.01
CA VAL A 324 -18.04 17.65 -1.20
C VAL A 324 -18.75 18.65 -2.12
N PRO A 325 -19.73 19.40 -1.60
CA PRO A 325 -20.44 20.41 -2.39
C PRO A 325 -19.50 21.48 -2.94
N GLY A 326 -19.73 21.91 -4.18
CA GLY A 326 -18.96 22.98 -4.82
C GLY A 326 -17.59 22.58 -5.37
N ILE A 327 -17.21 21.31 -5.33
CA ILE A 327 -16.01 20.81 -5.98
C ILE A 327 -16.13 20.93 -7.51
N VAL A 328 -15.04 21.30 -8.18
CA VAL A 328 -14.99 21.32 -9.65
C VAL A 328 -14.79 19.90 -10.15
N CYS A 329 -15.77 19.42 -10.91
CA CYS A 329 -15.75 18.08 -11.51
C CYS A 329 -15.16 18.15 -12.92
N ILE A 330 -14.11 17.38 -13.19
CA ILE A 330 -13.37 17.35 -14.45
C ILE A 330 -13.34 15.92 -14.97
N LEU A 331 -13.84 15.71 -16.18
CA LEU A 331 -13.74 14.42 -16.85
C LEU A 331 -12.29 14.18 -17.24
N ASP A 332 -11.75 13.01 -16.90
CA ASP A 332 -10.39 12.65 -17.24
C ASP A 332 -10.17 12.64 -18.77
N LEU A 333 -9.20 13.44 -19.21
CA LEU A 333 -8.85 13.60 -20.61
C LEU A 333 -8.40 12.29 -21.27
N PHE A 334 -7.70 11.42 -20.56
CA PHE A 334 -7.21 10.14 -21.11
C PHE A 334 -8.37 9.22 -21.48
N HIS A 335 -9.42 9.17 -20.67
CA HIS A 335 -10.64 8.41 -21.00
C HIS A 335 -11.40 9.02 -22.19
N VAL A 336 -11.40 10.34 -22.33
CA VAL A 336 -11.96 11.01 -23.51
C VAL A 336 -11.13 10.68 -24.75
N LEU A 337 -9.81 10.70 -24.64
CA LEU A 337 -8.89 10.36 -25.73
C LEU A 337 -9.08 8.90 -26.21
N GLU A 338 -9.27 7.95 -25.29
CA GLU A 338 -9.62 6.58 -25.65
C GLU A 338 -10.91 6.50 -26.50
N ARG A 339 -11.93 7.30 -26.15
CA ARG A 339 -13.18 7.36 -26.93
C ARG A 339 -12.99 7.98 -28.28
N LEU A 340 -12.12 8.98 -28.42
CA LEU A 340 -11.76 9.56 -29.69
C LEU A 340 -11.04 8.56 -30.63
N TRP A 341 -10.08 7.78 -30.06
CA TRP A 341 -9.43 6.71 -30.81
C TRP A 341 -10.41 5.60 -31.23
N GLN A 342 -11.31 5.18 -30.32
CA GLN A 342 -12.39 4.23 -30.69
C GLN A 342 -13.27 4.76 -31.81
N ALA A 343 -13.60 6.05 -31.82
CA ALA A 343 -14.34 6.68 -32.88
C ALA A 343 -13.52 6.75 -34.19
N ALA A 344 -12.23 7.09 -34.12
CA ALA A 344 -11.35 7.16 -35.29
C ALA A 344 -11.26 5.80 -36.02
N HIS A 345 -11.13 4.71 -35.26
CA HIS A 345 -11.04 3.34 -35.83
C HIS A 345 -12.34 2.82 -36.43
N CYS A 346 -13.46 3.55 -36.24
CA CYS A 346 -14.69 3.27 -37.02
C CYS A 346 -14.59 3.76 -38.46
N PHE A 347 -13.73 4.74 -38.76
CA PHE A 347 -13.59 5.40 -40.04
C PHE A 347 -12.25 5.13 -40.73
N HIS A 348 -11.17 5.00 -39.97
CA HIS A 348 -9.81 4.90 -40.47
C HIS A 348 -9.13 3.62 -39.91
N PRO A 349 -8.16 3.05 -40.62
CA PRO A 349 -7.36 1.93 -40.12
C PRO A 349 -6.59 2.30 -38.84
N GLU A 350 -6.41 1.33 -37.94
CA GLU A 350 -5.57 1.47 -36.77
C GLU A 350 -4.11 1.78 -37.15
N GLY A 351 -3.49 2.76 -36.49
CA GLY A 351 -2.11 3.18 -36.78
C GLY A 351 -1.93 4.09 -37.99
N SER A 352 -3.01 4.45 -38.72
CA SER A 352 -2.93 5.35 -39.89
C SER A 352 -2.79 6.82 -39.49
N ASP A 353 -2.11 7.62 -40.33
CA ASP A 353 -2.01 9.07 -40.20
C ASP A 353 -3.37 9.74 -40.17
N GLN A 354 -4.32 9.25 -40.99
CA GLN A 354 -5.70 9.76 -41.03
C GLN A 354 -6.40 9.57 -39.68
N ALA A 355 -6.18 8.44 -39.00
CA ALA A 355 -6.73 8.24 -37.65
C ALA A 355 -6.11 9.23 -36.65
N LYS A 356 -4.81 9.47 -36.74
CA LYS A 356 -4.10 10.44 -35.90
C LYS A 356 -4.59 11.87 -36.12
N GLU A 357 -4.70 12.29 -37.38
CA GLU A 357 -5.26 13.61 -37.75
C GLU A 357 -6.70 13.77 -37.25
N PHE A 358 -7.53 12.73 -37.44
CA PHE A 358 -8.90 12.70 -36.93
C PHE A 358 -8.98 12.94 -35.44
N VAL A 359 -8.14 12.25 -34.63
CA VAL A 359 -8.12 12.40 -33.19
C VAL A 359 -7.58 13.78 -32.82
N THR A 360 -6.52 14.25 -33.46
CA THR A 360 -5.89 15.55 -33.20
C THR A 360 -6.89 16.71 -33.39
N ASP A 361 -7.64 16.75 -34.52
CA ASP A 361 -8.64 17.80 -34.76
C ASP A 361 -9.74 17.78 -33.68
N ARG A 362 -10.28 16.60 -33.36
CA ARG A 362 -11.39 16.50 -32.43
C ARG A 362 -10.94 16.76 -30.99
N LEU A 363 -9.74 16.32 -30.60
CA LEU A 363 -9.18 16.64 -29.30
C LEU A 363 -9.00 18.15 -29.14
N LEU A 364 -8.42 18.83 -30.15
CA LEU A 364 -8.24 20.28 -30.13
C LEU A 364 -9.56 21.02 -29.94
N ARG A 365 -10.62 20.60 -30.68
CA ARG A 365 -11.97 21.16 -30.54
C ARG A 365 -12.56 20.93 -29.14
N LEU A 366 -12.42 19.73 -28.58
CA LEU A 366 -12.88 19.47 -27.20
C LEU A 366 -12.16 20.36 -26.21
N LEU A 367 -10.85 20.53 -26.36
CA LEU A 367 -10.03 21.40 -25.49
C LEU A 367 -10.43 22.87 -25.60
N ARG A 368 -10.94 23.31 -26.76
CA ARG A 368 -11.49 24.65 -27.00
C ARG A 368 -12.94 24.81 -26.56
N GLY A 369 -13.57 23.76 -25.99
CA GLY A 369 -14.96 23.79 -25.53
C GLY A 369 -16.02 23.46 -26.56
N GLU A 370 -15.61 23.08 -27.80
CA GLU A 370 -16.50 22.81 -28.94
C GLU A 370 -17.10 21.38 -28.90
N VAL A 371 -17.48 20.90 -27.69
CA VAL A 371 -17.97 19.51 -27.47
C VAL A 371 -19.18 19.19 -28.34
N GLY A 372 -20.11 20.14 -28.45
CA GLY A 372 -21.31 19.96 -29.29
C GLY A 372 -21.01 19.78 -30.79
N TYR A 373 -20.01 20.51 -31.30
CA TYR A 373 -19.53 20.39 -32.68
C TYR A 373 -18.93 19.01 -32.93
N VAL A 374 -18.08 18.51 -32.03
CA VAL A 374 -17.48 17.16 -32.16
C VAL A 374 -18.56 16.09 -32.18
N ILE A 375 -19.53 16.14 -31.26
CA ILE A 375 -20.64 15.18 -31.17
C ILE A 375 -21.47 15.21 -32.44
N GLY A 376 -21.85 16.41 -32.92
CA GLY A 376 -22.61 16.59 -34.16
C GLY A 376 -21.87 16.08 -35.42
N GLY A 377 -20.57 16.39 -35.50
CA GLY A 377 -19.71 15.93 -36.59
C GLY A 377 -19.59 14.40 -36.66
N LEU A 378 -19.42 13.73 -35.50
CA LEU A 378 -19.38 12.26 -35.41
C LEU A 378 -20.69 11.62 -35.89
N LYS A 379 -21.85 12.16 -35.50
CA LYS A 379 -23.18 11.70 -35.97
C LYS A 379 -23.34 11.89 -37.50
N GLN A 380 -22.96 13.05 -37.99
CA GLN A 380 -23.05 13.35 -39.43
C GLN A 380 -22.15 12.43 -40.25
N MET A 381 -20.93 12.15 -39.81
CA MET A 381 -20.02 11.21 -40.46
C MET A 381 -20.58 9.79 -40.49
N ALA A 382 -21.18 9.32 -39.37
CA ALA A 382 -21.84 8.01 -39.34
C ALA A 382 -22.92 7.86 -40.44
N THR A 383 -23.74 8.90 -40.60
CA THR A 383 -24.79 8.93 -41.63
C THR A 383 -24.20 9.00 -43.03
N LYS A 384 -23.26 9.91 -43.30
CA LYS A 384 -22.65 10.10 -44.61
C LYS A 384 -21.90 8.86 -45.12
N GLN A 385 -21.24 8.13 -44.23
CA GLN A 385 -20.51 6.90 -44.57
C GLN A 385 -21.34 5.63 -44.39
N ALA A 386 -22.64 5.76 -44.12
CA ALA A 386 -23.59 4.66 -43.95
C ALA A 386 -23.06 3.55 -43.03
N LEU A 387 -22.42 3.93 -41.89
CA LEU A 387 -21.87 2.98 -40.95
C LEU A 387 -22.95 1.99 -40.47
N ARG A 388 -22.57 0.70 -40.35
CA ARG A 388 -23.47 -0.38 -39.92
C ARG A 388 -22.76 -1.35 -38.93
N GLY A 389 -23.55 -2.21 -38.31
CA GLY A 389 -23.05 -3.29 -37.48
C GLY A 389 -22.18 -2.84 -36.29
N SER A 390 -21.08 -3.53 -36.05
CA SER A 390 -20.20 -3.30 -34.89
C SER A 390 -19.56 -1.91 -34.89
N ARG A 391 -19.21 -1.36 -36.07
CA ARG A 391 -18.62 -0.01 -36.16
C ARG A 391 -19.61 1.06 -35.72
N LEU A 392 -20.88 0.97 -36.11
CA LEU A 392 -21.92 1.89 -35.68
C LEU A 392 -22.17 1.78 -34.18
N GLN A 393 -22.17 0.55 -33.61
CA GLN A 393 -22.34 0.35 -32.20
C GLN A 393 -21.18 0.96 -31.39
N GLN A 394 -19.94 0.78 -31.82
CA GLN A 394 -18.76 1.38 -31.16
C GLN A 394 -18.80 2.91 -31.22
N LEU A 395 -19.11 3.47 -32.40
CA LEU A 395 -19.22 4.92 -32.51
C LEU A 395 -20.36 5.50 -31.67
N SER A 396 -21.51 4.83 -31.64
CA SER A 396 -22.65 5.23 -30.80
C SER A 396 -22.32 5.19 -29.31
N ALA A 397 -21.52 4.20 -28.88
CA ALA A 397 -21.05 4.14 -27.52
C ALA A 397 -20.11 5.32 -27.16
N ALA A 398 -19.17 5.67 -28.05
CA ALA A 398 -18.28 6.82 -27.89
C ALA A 398 -19.08 8.15 -27.88
N ILE A 399 -19.99 8.35 -28.79
CA ILE A 399 -20.87 9.53 -28.84
C ILE A 399 -21.69 9.65 -27.54
N GLY A 400 -22.34 8.55 -27.13
CA GLY A 400 -23.13 8.53 -25.90
C GLY A 400 -22.32 8.81 -24.65
N TYR A 401 -21.05 8.41 -24.61
CA TYR A 401 -20.15 8.76 -23.53
C TYR A 401 -19.88 10.28 -23.48
N LEU A 402 -19.55 10.89 -24.62
CA LEU A 402 -19.32 12.33 -24.72
C LEU A 402 -20.57 13.15 -24.35
N GLU A 403 -21.75 12.74 -24.85
CA GLU A 403 -23.02 13.40 -24.53
C GLU A 403 -23.34 13.38 -23.03
N ARG A 404 -23.22 12.21 -22.42
CA ARG A 404 -23.53 12.05 -20.98
C ARG A 404 -22.63 12.86 -20.08
N ASN A 405 -21.38 13.10 -20.50
CA ASN A 405 -20.36 13.77 -19.69
C ASN A 405 -20.05 15.20 -20.16
N ARG A 406 -20.86 15.76 -21.06
CA ARG A 406 -20.61 17.07 -21.67
C ARG A 406 -20.33 18.19 -20.66
N GLN A 407 -21.03 18.20 -19.53
CA GLN A 407 -20.89 19.22 -18.49
C GLN A 407 -19.53 19.15 -17.76
N LEU A 408 -18.83 18.02 -17.85
CA LEU A 408 -17.54 17.79 -17.19
C LEU A 408 -16.35 18.06 -18.13
N MET A 409 -16.60 18.47 -19.38
CA MET A 409 -15.60 18.71 -20.43
C MET A 409 -15.42 20.19 -20.75
N ARG A 410 -15.45 21.07 -19.76
CA ARG A 410 -15.16 22.51 -19.95
C ARG A 410 -13.67 22.79 -19.92
N TYR A 411 -12.90 22.05 -20.76
CA TYR A 411 -11.44 22.05 -20.70
C TYR A 411 -10.82 23.43 -20.94
N HIS A 412 -11.40 24.27 -21.80
CA HIS A 412 -10.93 25.64 -22.01
C HIS A 412 -10.92 26.48 -20.73
N GLU A 413 -11.94 26.33 -19.87
CA GLU A 413 -11.99 26.98 -18.58
C GLU A 413 -10.97 26.38 -17.60
N TYR A 414 -10.84 25.04 -17.58
CA TYR A 414 -9.92 24.35 -16.68
C TYR A 414 -8.45 24.65 -17.00
N LEU A 415 -8.11 24.70 -18.29
CA LEU A 415 -6.76 25.05 -18.76
C LEU A 415 -6.40 26.50 -18.42
N ALA A 416 -7.33 27.44 -18.64
CA ALA A 416 -7.18 28.84 -18.28
C ALA A 416 -7.00 29.04 -16.77
N ALA A 417 -7.69 28.23 -15.95
CA ALA A 417 -7.56 28.24 -14.49
C ALA A 417 -6.33 27.46 -13.98
N GLY A 418 -5.56 26.81 -14.87
CA GLY A 418 -4.39 26.02 -14.52
C GLY A 418 -4.72 24.68 -13.82
N TYR A 419 -5.95 24.16 -13.94
CA TYR A 419 -6.34 22.90 -13.31
C TYR A 419 -5.76 21.67 -14.03
N PRO A 420 -5.45 20.57 -13.31
CA PRO A 420 -5.15 19.31 -13.96
C PRO A 420 -6.39 18.76 -14.65
N ILE A 421 -6.24 18.27 -15.86
CA ILE A 421 -7.33 17.70 -16.68
C ILE A 421 -7.15 16.20 -16.95
N GLY A 422 -6.08 15.61 -16.47
CA GLY A 422 -5.79 14.18 -16.58
C GLY A 422 -5.50 13.55 -15.21
N SER A 423 -5.94 12.31 -15.05
CA SER A 423 -5.82 11.54 -13.80
C SER A 423 -4.51 10.78 -13.69
N GLY A 424 -3.40 11.28 -14.23
CA GLY A 424 -2.10 10.59 -14.23
C GLY A 424 -1.65 10.08 -12.86
N VAL A 425 -2.07 10.75 -11.77
CA VAL A 425 -1.83 10.28 -10.39
C VAL A 425 -2.65 9.02 -10.10
N ALA A 426 -3.94 8.95 -10.50
CA ALA A 426 -4.77 7.76 -10.30
C ALA A 426 -4.34 6.60 -11.19
N GLU A 427 -4.00 6.86 -12.46
CA GLU A 427 -3.47 5.84 -13.35
C GLU A 427 -2.15 5.26 -12.83
N GLY A 428 -1.23 6.13 -12.41
CA GLY A 428 0.01 5.73 -11.75
C GLY A 428 -0.26 4.93 -10.47
N ALA A 429 -1.23 5.35 -9.65
CA ALA A 429 -1.65 4.62 -8.47
C ALA A 429 -2.26 3.25 -8.82
N CYS A 430 -3.14 3.17 -9.81
CA CYS A 430 -3.69 1.90 -10.30
C CYS A 430 -2.60 0.93 -10.77
N ARG A 431 -1.55 1.45 -11.41
CA ARG A 431 -0.38 0.68 -11.80
C ARG A 431 0.43 0.27 -10.58
N HIS A 432 0.98 1.23 -9.84
CA HIS A 432 1.97 0.97 -8.80
C HIS A 432 1.36 0.35 -7.54
N LEU A 433 0.18 0.82 -7.10
CA LEU A 433 -0.46 0.29 -5.91
C LEU A 433 -1.07 -1.10 -6.14
N VAL A 434 -1.70 -1.30 -7.32
CA VAL A 434 -2.44 -2.54 -7.59
C VAL A 434 -1.70 -3.44 -8.57
N LYS A 435 -1.50 -3.02 -9.83
CA LYS A 435 -1.06 -3.91 -10.92
C LYS A 435 0.30 -4.53 -10.64
N ASP A 436 1.30 -3.71 -10.31
CA ASP A 436 2.70 -4.14 -10.19
C ASP A 436 2.90 -5.20 -9.09
N ARG A 437 2.02 -5.23 -8.08
CA ARG A 437 2.08 -6.21 -6.99
C ARG A 437 1.02 -7.29 -7.09
N MET A 438 -0.23 -6.92 -7.41
CA MET A 438 -1.39 -7.80 -7.28
C MET A 438 -1.69 -8.62 -8.54
N GLU A 439 -1.19 -8.20 -9.72
CA GLU A 439 -1.45 -8.85 -11.01
C GLU A 439 -0.25 -9.63 -11.57
N ARG A 440 0.78 -9.93 -10.76
CA ARG A 440 1.90 -10.77 -11.22
C ARG A 440 1.40 -12.15 -11.67
N THR A 441 2.09 -12.77 -12.62
CA THR A 441 1.69 -14.03 -13.25
C THR A 441 1.25 -15.10 -12.25
N GLY A 442 0.05 -15.62 -12.44
CA GLY A 442 -0.50 -16.70 -11.61
C GLY A 442 -1.02 -16.29 -10.23
N MET A 443 -0.79 -15.06 -9.81
CA MET A 443 -1.19 -14.59 -8.48
C MET A 443 -2.70 -14.52 -8.31
N ARG A 444 -3.20 -14.97 -7.16
CA ARG A 444 -4.61 -14.98 -6.78
C ARG A 444 -4.74 -14.63 -5.31
N TRP A 445 -5.70 -13.77 -4.98
CA TRP A 445 -5.87 -13.22 -3.65
C TRP A 445 -7.16 -13.67 -2.98
N ARG A 446 -7.13 -13.83 -1.67
CA ARG A 446 -8.32 -13.79 -0.82
C ARG A 446 -8.57 -12.35 -0.39
N ILE A 447 -9.83 -11.96 -0.14
CA ILE A 447 -10.21 -10.57 0.17
C ILE A 447 -9.40 -9.99 1.34
N PRO A 448 -9.28 -10.67 2.51
CA PRO A 448 -8.52 -10.11 3.64
C PRO A 448 -7.05 -9.85 3.29
N GLY A 449 -6.37 -10.83 2.67
CA GLY A 449 -4.97 -10.67 2.25
C GLY A 449 -4.78 -9.62 1.17
N ALA A 450 -5.75 -9.49 0.23
CA ALA A 450 -5.70 -8.45 -0.79
C ALA A 450 -5.84 -7.06 -0.18
N GLN A 451 -6.80 -6.85 0.72
CA GLN A 451 -6.99 -5.55 1.37
C GLN A 451 -5.78 -5.20 2.26
N ALA A 452 -5.26 -6.17 3.02
CA ALA A 452 -4.06 -5.98 3.83
C ALA A 452 -2.88 -5.51 2.98
N MET A 453 -2.63 -6.19 1.85
CA MET A 453 -1.55 -5.81 0.94
C MET A 453 -1.78 -4.42 0.31
N LEU A 454 -3.01 -4.07 -0.07
CA LEU A 454 -3.33 -2.73 -0.59
C LEU A 454 -3.06 -1.64 0.47
N ASN A 455 -3.43 -1.89 1.73
CA ASN A 455 -3.18 -0.98 2.84
C ASN A 455 -1.68 -0.75 3.07
N LEU A 456 -0.89 -1.84 3.17
CA LEU A 456 0.55 -1.75 3.39
C LEU A 456 1.28 -1.08 2.21
N ARG A 457 0.87 -1.40 0.98
CA ARG A 457 1.41 -0.73 -0.21
C ARG A 457 1.08 0.74 -0.26
N ALA A 458 -0.13 1.15 0.16
CA ALA A 458 -0.49 2.56 0.25
C ALA A 458 0.45 3.31 1.20
N VAL A 459 0.68 2.76 2.40
CA VAL A 459 1.65 3.32 3.37
C VAL A 459 3.05 3.42 2.76
N TYR A 460 3.52 2.34 2.11
CA TYR A 460 4.85 2.29 1.51
C TYR A 460 5.01 3.33 0.38
N LEU A 461 4.05 3.39 -0.54
CA LEU A 461 4.09 4.31 -1.69
C LEU A 461 3.84 5.79 -1.33
N ASN A 462 3.23 6.04 -0.18
CA ASN A 462 3.11 7.38 0.38
C ASN A 462 4.41 7.87 1.04
N GLY A 463 5.39 6.98 1.25
CA GLY A 463 6.63 7.29 1.96
C GLY A 463 6.49 7.27 3.49
N ASP A 464 5.42 6.70 4.00
CA ASP A 464 5.09 6.71 5.43
C ASP A 464 5.59 5.45 6.18
N TRP A 465 6.38 4.57 5.54
CA TRP A 465 6.73 3.25 6.07
C TRP A 465 7.38 3.29 7.44
N ASP A 466 8.43 4.08 7.61
CA ASP A 466 9.18 4.16 8.87
C ASP A 466 8.31 4.76 10.02
N ALA A 467 7.51 5.78 9.68
CA ALA A 467 6.59 6.39 10.63
C ALA A 467 5.50 5.41 11.07
N PHE A 468 4.96 4.65 10.13
CA PHE A 468 3.99 3.59 10.37
C PHE A 468 4.56 2.49 11.27
N GLN A 469 5.78 1.99 10.98
CA GLN A 469 6.41 0.95 11.80
C GLN A 469 6.60 1.41 13.25
N LYS A 470 7.06 2.65 13.46
CA LYS A 470 7.19 3.24 14.81
C LYS A 470 5.84 3.32 15.52
N HIS A 471 4.81 3.85 14.84
CA HIS A 471 3.45 3.94 15.39
C HIS A 471 2.91 2.56 15.79
N ARG A 472 2.97 1.58 14.88
CA ARG A 472 2.50 0.21 15.11
C ARG A 472 3.17 -0.43 16.34
N ILE A 473 4.50 -0.34 16.44
CA ILE A 473 5.24 -0.92 17.56
C ILE A 473 4.83 -0.28 18.89
N ILE A 474 4.64 1.03 18.91
CA ILE A 474 4.21 1.74 20.14
C ILE A 474 2.81 1.30 20.55
N GLU A 475 1.87 1.28 19.62
CA GLU A 475 0.47 0.91 19.90
C GLU A 475 0.34 -0.57 20.29
N GLU A 476 1.04 -1.47 19.58
CA GLU A 476 1.03 -2.88 19.92
C GLU A 476 1.60 -3.13 21.32
N ARG A 477 2.72 -2.50 21.69
CA ARG A 477 3.30 -2.60 23.03
C ARG A 477 2.38 -2.00 24.10
N ARG A 478 1.67 -0.93 23.82
CA ARG A 478 0.68 -0.34 24.75
C ARG A 478 -0.47 -1.30 24.99
N ARG A 479 -0.97 -1.93 23.92
CA ARG A 479 -2.05 -2.92 23.98
C ARG A 479 -1.63 -4.20 24.70
N LEU A 480 -0.45 -4.74 24.40
CA LEU A 480 0.02 -6.01 24.97
C LEU A 480 0.47 -5.87 26.43
N TYR A 481 1.08 -4.74 26.78
CA TYR A 481 1.74 -4.55 28.06
C TYR A 481 1.28 -3.28 28.80
N PRO A 482 -0.01 -3.11 29.09
CA PRO A 482 -0.50 -1.97 29.87
C PRO A 482 0.13 -1.92 31.28
N TYR A 483 0.53 -3.07 31.80
CA TYR A 483 1.18 -3.25 33.10
C TYR A 483 2.73 -3.05 33.10
N ARG A 484 3.32 -2.67 31.97
CA ARG A 484 4.78 -2.49 31.86
C ARG A 484 5.40 -1.53 32.87
N PRO A 485 4.76 -0.39 33.26
CA PRO A 485 5.29 0.48 34.28
C PRO A 485 5.39 -0.19 35.64
N LEU A 486 4.39 -1.00 36.03
CA LEU A 486 4.37 -1.79 37.24
C LEU A 486 5.53 -2.80 37.26
N VAL A 487 5.65 -3.60 36.21
CA VAL A 487 6.71 -4.60 36.06
C VAL A 487 8.10 -3.96 36.15
N ARG A 488 8.33 -2.83 35.50
CA ARG A 488 9.63 -2.11 35.60
C ARG A 488 9.96 -1.65 36.98
N ARG A 489 8.96 -1.21 37.74
CA ARG A 489 9.16 -0.80 39.13
C ARG A 489 9.54 -1.99 40.02
N GLU A 490 8.80 -3.10 39.91
CA GLU A 490 9.04 -4.29 40.71
C GLU A 490 10.37 -4.98 40.32
N HIS A 491 10.68 -5.07 39.04
CA HIS A 491 11.95 -5.62 38.56
C HIS A 491 13.17 -4.86 39.12
N ARG A 492 13.11 -3.52 39.24
CA ARG A 492 14.17 -2.71 39.82
C ARG A 492 14.38 -2.94 41.32
N LYS A 493 13.41 -3.48 42.05
CA LYS A 493 13.53 -3.81 43.46
C LYS A 493 14.23 -5.15 43.70
N VAL A 494 14.15 -6.05 42.71
CA VAL A 494 14.68 -7.41 42.76
C VAL A 494 16.05 -7.50 42.09
N ALA A 495 16.36 -6.66 41.08
CA ALA A 495 17.66 -6.55 40.42
C ALA A 495 18.67 -5.77 41.28
#